data_6e216b6c219426c2063c4f9ec0148d09
#
_entry.id   6e216b6c219426c2063c4f9ec0148d09
#
_cell.length_a   1.000
_cell.length_b   1.000
_cell.length_c   1.000
_cell.angle_alpha   90.00
_cell.angle_beta   90.00
_cell.angle_gamma   90.00
#
_symmetry.space_group_name_H-M   'P 1'
#
loop_
_entity.id
_entity.type
_entity.pdbx_description
1 polymer ?
#
loop_
_entity_poly.entity_id
_entity_poly.type
_entity_poly.pdbx_seq_one_letter_code
_entity_poly.pdbx_strand_id
1 'polypeptide(L)'
;MSVSVVIPCYNVEDYIDECLDSVKLQGECVDKIFCVDNNSSDNTINVIEKWIENNPDQNITLFKETKPGACAARNKPIDLIQSEWIQFLDADDLLLEDKISLQIKGSHGSDIVYDSFIKRGTDNNEIVIIPNIDVALGIMESNLGNTCSNLWRTVAIKDIGGWDEKQTSSQEYDLLSRLYHQGNSFQRLDNCKTIIRERVSGQISQGNQKLIWENYTNLRVSFFKQVIQKQKDSSVIQKSLTIIFGATQILYKYNPDLAVKIYDTILKPNHFIPPVTTIKSRFYLLTYSILGYRFAERLRTILRKLKST
;
A
#
# COMPACT_ATOMS: atom_id res chain seq x y z
N MET A 1 -2.49 21.80 15.45
CA MET A 1 -2.21 21.03 14.22
C MET A 1 -3.52 20.39 13.80
N SER A 2 -3.95 20.63 12.56
CA SER A 2 -5.23 20.16 12.05
C SER A 2 -5.03 19.07 10.99
N VAL A 3 -5.99 18.18 10.87
CA VAL A 3 -5.99 17.05 9.93
C VAL A 3 -7.24 17.08 9.07
N SER A 4 -7.09 16.93 7.76
CA SER A 4 -8.20 16.58 6.89
C SER A 4 -8.22 15.07 6.64
N VAL A 5 -9.38 14.47 6.79
CA VAL A 5 -9.58 13.04 6.48
C VAL A 5 -10.16 12.90 5.08
N VAL A 6 -9.58 12.06 4.25
CA VAL A 6 -10.04 11.79 2.87
C VAL A 6 -10.45 10.34 2.75
N ILE A 7 -11.72 10.11 2.42
CA ILE A 7 -12.36 8.78 2.37
C ILE A 7 -12.86 8.53 0.94
N PRO A 8 -12.15 7.72 0.12
CA PRO A 8 -12.66 7.26 -1.16
C PRO A 8 -13.79 6.24 -0.93
N CYS A 9 -14.95 6.46 -1.53
CA CYS A 9 -16.14 5.62 -1.37
C CYS A 9 -16.51 4.97 -2.70
N TYR A 10 -16.65 3.64 -2.72
CA TYR A 10 -17.14 2.88 -3.86
C TYR A 10 -17.83 1.59 -3.39
N ASN A 11 -19.14 1.53 -3.45
CA ASN A 11 -19.95 0.40 -3.01
C ASN A 11 -19.59 -0.05 -1.59
N VAL A 12 -19.84 0.83 -0.63
CA VAL A 12 -19.46 0.67 0.79
C VAL A 12 -20.61 0.96 1.75
N GLU A 13 -21.87 0.78 1.31
CA GLU A 13 -23.05 1.05 2.11
C GLU A 13 -23.05 0.33 3.47
N ASP A 14 -22.43 -0.87 3.55
CA ASP A 14 -22.36 -1.69 4.76
C ASP A 14 -21.23 -1.26 5.74
N TYR A 15 -20.34 -0.35 5.33
CA TYR A 15 -19.11 -0.05 6.08
C TYR A 15 -18.95 1.42 6.45
N ILE A 16 -19.46 2.33 5.60
CA ILE A 16 -19.12 3.76 5.67
C ILE A 16 -19.62 4.42 6.96
N ASP A 17 -20.71 3.97 7.52
CA ASP A 17 -21.28 4.50 8.78
C ASP A 17 -20.30 4.30 9.95
N GLU A 18 -19.83 3.07 10.16
CA GLU A 18 -18.80 2.76 11.16
C GLU A 18 -17.47 3.49 10.90
N CYS A 19 -17.08 3.61 9.63
CA CYS A 19 -15.88 4.34 9.24
C CYS A 19 -15.98 5.81 9.69
N LEU A 20 -17.07 6.48 9.38
CA LEU A 20 -17.32 7.88 9.76
C LEU A 20 -17.40 8.05 11.29
N ASP A 21 -18.03 7.12 12.00
CA ASP A 21 -18.04 7.13 13.47
C ASP A 21 -16.64 7.00 14.05
N SER A 22 -15.78 6.19 13.44
CA SER A 22 -14.38 6.04 13.84
C SER A 22 -13.56 7.33 13.64
N VAL A 23 -13.89 8.12 12.61
CA VAL A 23 -13.30 9.44 12.38
C VAL A 23 -13.81 10.46 13.40
N LYS A 24 -15.11 10.45 13.71
CA LYS A 24 -15.71 11.31 14.75
C LYS A 24 -15.04 11.11 16.10
N LEU A 25 -14.64 9.90 16.46
CA LEU A 25 -13.91 9.59 17.70
C LEU A 25 -12.51 10.22 17.78
N GLN A 26 -11.94 10.74 16.68
CA GLN A 26 -10.66 11.45 16.70
C GLN A 26 -10.78 12.88 17.25
N GLY A 27 -11.99 13.39 17.43
CA GLY A 27 -12.29 14.65 18.08
C GLY A 27 -11.75 15.87 17.35
N GLU A 28 -11.34 16.88 18.10
CA GLU A 28 -10.91 18.21 17.61
C GLU A 28 -9.65 18.19 16.71
N CYS A 29 -8.94 17.06 16.64
CA CYS A 29 -7.80 16.93 15.72
C CYS A 29 -8.24 16.93 14.25
N VAL A 30 -9.49 16.53 13.96
CA VAL A 30 -10.05 16.49 12.61
C VAL A 30 -10.73 17.82 12.31
N ASP A 31 -10.15 18.56 11.36
CA ASP A 31 -10.67 19.85 10.89
C ASP A 31 -11.76 19.65 9.84
N LYS A 32 -11.56 18.69 8.95
CA LYS A 32 -12.49 18.45 7.84
C LYS A 32 -12.46 16.99 7.36
N ILE A 33 -13.63 16.49 6.98
CA ILE A 33 -13.81 15.16 6.38
C ILE A 33 -14.24 15.36 4.92
N PHE A 34 -13.59 14.66 4.01
CA PHE A 34 -13.92 14.61 2.60
C PHE A 34 -14.30 13.18 2.23
N CYS A 35 -15.60 12.93 2.06
CA CYS A 35 -16.09 11.70 1.43
C CYS A 35 -16.12 11.92 -0.08
N VAL A 36 -15.54 10.99 -0.83
CA VAL A 36 -15.50 11.09 -2.29
C VAL A 36 -16.12 9.86 -2.91
N ASP A 37 -17.39 9.99 -3.35
CA ASP A 37 -18.06 8.93 -4.08
C ASP A 37 -17.43 8.75 -5.46
N ASN A 38 -16.99 7.55 -5.75
CA ASN A 38 -16.35 7.20 -7.02
C ASN A 38 -17.21 6.24 -7.84
N ASN A 39 -18.40 6.70 -8.23
CA ASN A 39 -19.39 5.97 -9.03
C ASN A 39 -20.03 4.77 -8.31
N SER A 40 -20.42 4.91 -7.04
CA SER A 40 -21.18 3.88 -6.34
C SER A 40 -22.52 3.61 -7.01
N SER A 41 -22.91 2.35 -7.03
CA SER A 41 -24.20 1.86 -7.57
C SER A 41 -25.12 1.31 -6.50
N ASP A 42 -24.64 1.20 -5.26
CA ASP A 42 -25.39 0.83 -4.07
C ASP A 42 -25.92 2.07 -3.32
N ASN A 43 -26.32 1.91 -2.07
CA ASN A 43 -26.89 2.99 -1.27
C ASN A 43 -25.85 3.88 -0.54
N THR A 44 -24.56 3.79 -0.89
CA THR A 44 -23.45 4.48 -0.23
C THR A 44 -23.72 5.99 -0.05
N ILE A 45 -24.16 6.68 -1.10
CA ILE A 45 -24.41 8.13 -1.05
C ILE A 45 -25.48 8.46 0.00
N ASN A 46 -26.60 7.77 -0.01
CA ASN A 46 -27.70 8.01 0.93
C ASN A 46 -27.29 7.72 2.38
N VAL A 47 -26.44 6.71 2.63
CA VAL A 47 -25.90 6.43 3.96
C VAL A 47 -25.04 7.60 4.44
N ILE A 48 -24.17 8.15 3.59
CA ILE A 48 -23.31 9.31 3.92
C ILE A 48 -24.18 10.54 4.20
N GLU A 49 -25.15 10.85 3.33
CA GLU A 49 -26.04 12.00 3.49
C GLU A 49 -26.82 11.93 4.81
N LYS A 50 -27.37 10.76 5.14
CA LYS A 50 -28.04 10.53 6.42
C LYS A 50 -27.12 10.67 7.62
N TRP A 51 -25.86 10.22 7.50
CA TRP A 51 -24.87 10.38 8.57
C TRP A 51 -24.57 11.88 8.79
N ILE A 52 -24.45 12.67 7.71
CA ILE A 52 -24.26 14.12 7.78
C ILE A 52 -25.43 14.80 8.50
N GLU A 53 -26.66 14.45 8.14
CA GLU A 53 -27.86 14.99 8.78
C GLU A 53 -27.90 14.70 10.29
N ASN A 54 -27.46 13.52 10.71
CA ASN A 54 -27.41 13.10 12.11
C ASN A 54 -26.21 13.67 12.89
N ASN A 55 -25.24 14.25 12.21
CA ASN A 55 -24.00 14.79 12.80
C ASN A 55 -23.71 16.22 12.30
N PRO A 56 -24.61 17.19 12.57
CA PRO A 56 -24.52 18.54 12.00
C PRO A 56 -23.33 19.36 12.54
N ASP A 57 -22.71 18.92 13.60
CA ASP A 57 -21.47 19.47 14.21
C ASP A 57 -20.20 19.05 13.46
N GLN A 58 -20.28 18.06 12.58
CA GLN A 58 -19.12 17.57 11.85
C GLN A 58 -18.91 18.36 10.54
N ASN A 59 -17.68 18.83 10.32
CA ASN A 59 -17.29 19.51 9.08
C ASN A 59 -16.99 18.51 7.98
N ILE A 60 -18.02 18.04 7.31
CA ILE A 60 -17.92 17.00 6.26
C ILE A 60 -18.40 17.52 4.90
N THR A 61 -17.76 17.12 3.83
CA THR A 61 -18.14 17.41 2.45
C THR A 61 -18.18 16.13 1.63
N LEU A 62 -19.30 15.87 0.96
CA LEU A 62 -19.43 14.77 0.01
C LEU A 62 -19.16 15.28 -1.41
N PHE A 63 -18.15 14.68 -2.07
CA PHE A 63 -17.83 14.93 -3.49
C PHE A 63 -18.22 13.74 -4.35
N LYS A 64 -18.43 14.02 -5.64
CA LYS A 64 -18.48 12.98 -6.69
C LYS A 64 -17.23 13.09 -7.56
N GLU A 65 -16.58 11.95 -7.80
CA GLU A 65 -15.49 11.82 -8.76
C GLU A 65 -15.87 10.78 -9.82
N THR A 66 -16.05 11.24 -11.05
CA THR A 66 -16.50 10.39 -12.17
C THR A 66 -15.39 9.58 -12.81
N LYS A 67 -14.12 10.01 -12.65
CA LYS A 67 -12.97 9.22 -13.11
C LYS A 67 -12.81 8.00 -12.21
N PRO A 68 -12.94 6.76 -12.75
CA PRO A 68 -12.85 5.57 -11.92
C PRO A 68 -11.48 5.38 -11.31
N GLY A 69 -11.43 4.96 -10.04
CA GLY A 69 -10.23 4.56 -9.33
C GLY A 69 -9.99 5.30 -8.02
N ALA A 70 -9.51 4.57 -7.01
CA ALA A 70 -9.27 5.09 -5.68
C ALA A 70 -8.27 6.26 -5.65
N CYS A 71 -7.26 6.26 -6.55
CA CYS A 71 -6.32 7.38 -6.68
C CYS A 71 -7.02 8.67 -7.10
N ALA A 72 -7.93 8.61 -8.08
CA ALA A 72 -8.69 9.78 -8.53
C ALA A 72 -9.57 10.31 -7.40
N ALA A 73 -10.25 9.41 -6.67
CA ALA A 73 -11.06 9.80 -5.51
C ALA A 73 -10.22 10.45 -4.41
N ARG A 74 -9.05 9.89 -4.07
CA ARG A 74 -8.15 10.48 -3.05
C ARG A 74 -7.57 11.82 -3.49
N ASN A 75 -7.32 12.02 -4.79
CA ASN A 75 -6.79 13.27 -5.32
C ASN A 75 -7.84 14.40 -5.33
N LYS A 76 -9.11 14.08 -5.47
CA LYS A 76 -10.19 15.06 -5.66
C LYS A 76 -10.16 16.24 -4.70
N PRO A 77 -10.00 16.07 -3.39
CA PRO A 77 -9.98 17.18 -2.44
C PRO A 77 -8.59 17.76 -2.19
N ILE A 78 -7.48 17.22 -2.71
CA ILE A 78 -6.10 17.58 -2.28
C ILE A 78 -5.85 19.09 -2.38
N ASP A 79 -6.26 19.73 -3.47
CA ASP A 79 -6.03 21.16 -3.66
C ASP A 79 -6.85 22.05 -2.70
N LEU A 80 -7.95 21.52 -2.18
CA LEU A 80 -8.83 22.20 -1.23
C LEU A 80 -8.37 22.04 0.24
N ILE A 81 -7.46 21.10 0.52
CA ILE A 81 -6.98 20.83 1.86
C ILE A 81 -6.05 21.95 2.33
N GLN A 82 -6.40 22.56 3.47
CA GLN A 82 -5.62 23.62 4.14
C GLN A 82 -4.99 23.14 5.45
N SER A 83 -5.43 21.98 5.98
CA SER A 83 -4.86 21.39 7.18
C SER A 83 -3.40 20.99 6.99
N GLU A 84 -2.66 20.93 8.07
CA GLU A 84 -1.23 20.56 8.06
C GLU A 84 -1.02 19.10 7.63
N TRP A 85 -1.98 18.23 7.96
CA TRP A 85 -1.90 16.80 7.73
C TRP A 85 -3.11 16.27 6.96
N ILE A 86 -2.88 15.18 6.24
CA ILE A 86 -3.91 14.38 5.59
C ILE A 86 -3.91 12.98 6.22
N GLN A 87 -5.09 12.51 6.59
CA GLN A 87 -5.37 11.12 6.87
C GLN A 87 -6.16 10.54 5.68
N PHE A 88 -5.55 9.68 4.89
CA PHE A 88 -6.32 8.85 3.96
C PHE A 88 -6.90 7.65 4.73
N LEU A 89 -8.18 7.37 4.53
CA LEU A 89 -8.88 6.28 5.19
C LEU A 89 -9.78 5.58 4.18
N ASP A 90 -9.56 4.29 3.97
CA ASP A 90 -10.45 3.50 3.13
C ASP A 90 -11.80 3.30 3.86
N ALA A 91 -12.91 3.39 3.14
CA ALA A 91 -14.25 3.45 3.72
C ALA A 91 -14.68 2.17 4.44
N ASP A 92 -13.94 1.08 4.24
CA ASP A 92 -14.14 -0.20 4.92
C ASP A 92 -13.20 -0.42 6.13
N ASP A 93 -12.37 0.58 6.50
CA ASP A 93 -11.41 0.52 7.60
C ASP A 93 -11.80 1.43 8.77
N LEU A 94 -11.12 1.26 9.92
CA LEU A 94 -11.45 1.98 11.15
C LEU A 94 -10.21 2.59 11.80
N LEU A 95 -10.38 3.79 12.36
CA LEU A 95 -9.42 4.43 13.27
C LEU A 95 -9.86 4.21 14.72
N LEU A 96 -8.97 3.65 15.54
CA LEU A 96 -9.22 3.58 16.97
C LEU A 96 -8.99 4.95 17.63
N GLU A 97 -9.60 5.16 18.78
CA GLU A 97 -9.50 6.40 19.56
C GLU A 97 -8.04 6.87 19.72
N ASP A 98 -7.82 8.19 19.68
CA ASP A 98 -6.51 8.84 19.81
C ASP A 98 -5.47 8.57 18.69
N LYS A 99 -5.82 7.82 17.63
CA LYS A 99 -4.85 7.50 16.56
C LYS A 99 -4.18 8.74 15.99
N ILE A 100 -4.97 9.72 15.59
CA ILE A 100 -4.47 10.95 14.94
C ILE A 100 -3.68 11.79 15.93
N SER A 101 -4.18 11.99 17.15
CA SER A 101 -3.52 12.80 18.16
C SER A 101 -2.15 12.24 18.56
N LEU A 102 -2.04 10.91 18.69
CA LEU A 102 -0.77 10.23 19.00
C LEU A 102 0.24 10.39 17.86
N GLN A 103 -0.20 10.30 16.60
CA GLN A 103 0.69 10.47 15.47
C GLN A 103 1.17 11.92 15.31
N ILE A 104 0.31 12.90 15.52
CA ILE A 104 0.71 14.31 15.53
C ILE A 104 1.77 14.57 16.60
N LYS A 105 1.54 14.10 17.84
CA LYS A 105 2.50 14.24 18.95
C LYS A 105 3.84 13.57 18.65
N GLY A 106 3.82 12.40 18.02
CA GLY A 106 5.02 11.62 17.71
C GLY A 106 5.68 11.98 16.38
N SER A 107 5.15 12.93 15.62
CA SER A 107 5.65 13.25 14.28
C SER A 107 7.07 13.84 14.26
N HIS A 108 7.47 14.52 15.33
CA HIS A 108 8.79 15.16 15.48
C HIS A 108 9.24 15.99 14.26
N GLY A 109 8.28 16.58 13.53
CA GLY A 109 8.55 17.39 12.35
C GLY A 109 8.75 16.60 11.04
N SER A 110 8.54 15.29 11.06
CA SER A 110 8.62 14.45 9.86
C SER A 110 7.47 14.72 8.89
N ASP A 111 7.65 14.28 7.64
CA ASP A 111 6.66 14.45 6.58
C ASP A 111 5.66 13.30 6.51
N ILE A 112 6.11 12.09 6.86
CA ILE A 112 5.28 10.89 6.91
C ILE A 112 5.45 10.22 8.28
N VAL A 113 4.34 9.98 8.96
CA VAL A 113 4.31 9.16 10.18
C VAL A 113 3.68 7.82 9.83
N TYR A 114 4.37 6.73 10.10
CA TYR A 114 3.87 5.38 9.83
C TYR A 114 3.85 4.51 11.08
N ASP A 115 2.86 3.63 11.15
CA ASP A 115 2.55 2.92 12.38
C ASP A 115 2.14 1.47 12.10
N SER A 116 2.12 0.66 13.15
CA SER A 116 1.53 -0.68 13.13
C SER A 116 0.02 -0.59 12.92
N PHE A 117 -0.56 -1.66 12.39
CA PHE A 117 -2.01 -1.77 12.22
C PHE A 117 -2.49 -3.20 12.49
N ILE A 118 -3.78 -3.32 12.80
CA ILE A 118 -4.47 -4.59 12.98
C ILE A 118 -5.09 -4.96 11.63
N LYS A 119 -4.76 -6.12 11.12
CA LYS A 119 -5.47 -6.73 10.00
C LYS A 119 -6.51 -7.68 10.54
N ARG A 120 -7.80 -7.40 10.26
CA ARG A 120 -8.94 -8.21 10.68
C ARG A 120 -9.45 -9.01 9.49
N GLY A 121 -9.36 -10.33 9.59
CA GLY A 121 -9.88 -11.26 8.58
C GLY A 121 -11.42 -11.34 8.59
N THR A 122 -11.97 -11.96 7.56
CA THR A 122 -13.44 -12.20 7.46
C THR A 122 -13.99 -13.13 8.55
N ASP A 123 -13.12 -13.88 9.21
CA ASP A 123 -13.41 -14.73 10.37
C ASP A 123 -13.23 -14.01 11.72
N ASN A 124 -13.04 -12.68 11.70
CA ASN A 124 -12.71 -11.82 12.82
C ASN A 124 -11.38 -12.12 13.53
N ASN A 125 -10.53 -12.98 12.98
CA ASN A 125 -9.17 -13.13 13.47
C ASN A 125 -8.37 -11.87 13.20
N GLU A 126 -7.59 -11.44 14.20
CA GLU A 126 -6.78 -10.22 14.14
C GLU A 126 -5.29 -10.56 14.16
N ILE A 127 -4.55 -9.91 13.28
CA ILE A 127 -3.10 -10.02 13.22
C ILE A 127 -2.53 -8.59 13.24
N VAL A 128 -1.57 -8.34 14.13
CA VAL A 128 -0.84 -7.07 14.15
C VAL A 128 0.27 -7.13 13.11
N ILE A 129 0.27 -6.14 12.22
CA ILE A 129 1.32 -5.93 11.23
C ILE A 129 2.24 -4.82 11.73
N ILE A 130 3.50 -5.18 11.93
CA ILE A 130 4.54 -4.27 12.43
C ILE A 130 5.39 -3.81 11.25
N PRO A 131 5.50 -2.49 10.98
CA PRO A 131 6.27 -1.97 9.86
C PRO A 131 7.77 -2.09 10.08
N ASN A 132 8.52 -2.14 8.99
CA ASN A 132 9.97 -2.16 9.02
C ASN A 132 10.53 -0.85 9.61
N ILE A 133 11.66 -0.92 10.30
CA ILE A 133 12.38 0.25 10.83
C ILE A 133 13.16 0.94 9.70
N ASP A 134 13.79 0.16 8.83
CA ASP A 134 14.47 0.68 7.65
C ASP A 134 13.44 1.06 6.59
N VAL A 135 13.36 2.35 6.31
CA VAL A 135 12.35 2.91 5.39
C VAL A 135 12.50 2.37 3.97
N ALA A 136 13.72 2.30 3.45
CA ALA A 136 13.96 1.85 2.08
C ALA A 136 13.61 0.35 1.93
N LEU A 137 13.98 -0.46 2.92
CA LEU A 137 13.62 -1.88 2.95
C LEU A 137 12.12 -2.07 3.17
N GLY A 138 11.50 -1.28 4.06
CA GLY A 138 10.06 -1.28 4.28
C GLY A 138 9.26 -0.98 3.02
N ILE A 139 9.71 -0.03 2.20
CA ILE A 139 9.14 0.22 0.88
C ILE A 139 9.31 -1.02 0.00
N MET A 140 10.51 -1.59 -0.11
CA MET A 140 10.75 -2.80 -0.92
C MET A 140 9.85 -3.96 -0.53
N GLU A 141 9.60 -4.15 0.75
CA GLU A 141 8.76 -5.22 1.31
C GLU A 141 7.25 -4.91 1.23
N SER A 142 6.85 -3.67 0.91
CA SER A 142 5.48 -3.13 1.14
C SER A 142 5.07 -3.27 2.60
N ASN A 143 5.97 -2.95 3.49
CA ASN A 143 5.79 -3.04 4.93
C ASN A 143 6.26 -1.75 5.62
N LEU A 144 5.66 -0.62 5.24
CA LEU A 144 5.89 0.69 5.84
C LEU A 144 4.57 1.30 6.32
N GLY A 145 3.85 0.55 7.15
CA GLY A 145 2.48 0.84 7.52
C GLY A 145 1.49 0.47 6.41
N ASN A 146 0.42 1.24 6.31
CA ASN A 146 -0.64 1.13 5.32
C ASN A 146 -1.23 2.52 5.06
N THR A 147 -1.90 2.73 3.94
CA THR A 147 -2.56 4.00 3.59
C THR A 147 -3.34 4.61 4.76
N CYS A 148 -4.10 3.78 5.50
CA CYS A 148 -4.94 4.21 6.62
C CYS A 148 -4.17 4.33 7.94
N SER A 149 -3.12 3.53 8.15
CA SER A 149 -2.31 3.60 9.37
C SER A 149 -1.31 4.77 9.35
N ASN A 150 -0.97 5.27 8.18
CA ASN A 150 -0.03 6.37 8.02
C ASN A 150 -0.72 7.74 8.14
N LEU A 151 0.03 8.76 8.55
CA LEU A 151 -0.39 10.16 8.53
C LEU A 151 0.58 10.93 7.61
N TRP A 152 0.03 11.78 6.76
CA TRP A 152 0.74 12.36 5.64
C TRP A 152 0.77 13.88 5.73
N ARG A 153 1.95 14.50 5.64
CA ARG A 153 2.05 15.96 5.59
C ARG A 153 1.47 16.47 4.28
N THR A 154 0.55 17.42 4.37
CA THR A 154 -0.19 17.95 3.21
C THR A 154 0.73 18.49 2.12
N VAL A 155 1.75 19.24 2.50
CA VAL A 155 2.71 19.81 1.55
C VAL A 155 3.49 18.71 0.82
N ALA A 156 3.93 17.67 1.52
CA ALA A 156 4.65 16.55 0.90
C ALA A 156 3.80 15.83 -0.17
N ILE A 157 2.50 15.63 0.11
CA ILE A 157 1.58 15.04 -0.86
C ILE A 157 1.36 15.96 -2.06
N LYS A 158 1.17 17.26 -1.83
CA LYS A 158 0.99 18.25 -2.92
C LYS A 158 2.22 18.37 -3.80
N ASP A 159 3.42 18.39 -3.23
CA ASP A 159 4.67 18.58 -3.94
C ASP A 159 5.00 17.43 -4.92
N ILE A 160 4.53 16.22 -4.62
CA ILE A 160 4.66 15.06 -5.54
C ILE A 160 3.47 14.90 -6.50
N GLY A 161 2.49 15.82 -6.47
CA GLY A 161 1.29 15.77 -7.32
C GLY A 161 0.25 14.72 -6.90
N GLY A 162 0.24 14.32 -5.62
CA GLY A 162 -0.73 13.35 -5.09
C GLY A 162 -0.49 11.91 -5.55
N TRP A 163 -1.57 11.14 -5.64
CA TRP A 163 -1.59 9.74 -6.08
C TRP A 163 -1.48 9.64 -7.62
N ASP A 164 -0.70 8.70 -8.14
CA ASP A 164 -0.67 8.44 -9.59
C ASP A 164 -1.95 7.69 -10.01
N GLU A 165 -2.83 8.40 -10.72
CA GLU A 165 -4.13 7.87 -11.16
C GLU A 165 -4.02 6.80 -12.26
N LYS A 166 -2.83 6.57 -12.81
CA LYS A 166 -2.56 5.47 -13.74
C LYS A 166 -2.28 4.15 -13.01
N GLN A 167 -1.99 4.23 -11.70
CA GLN A 167 -1.74 3.04 -10.88
C GLN A 167 -3.05 2.33 -10.54
N THR A 168 -3.25 1.15 -11.12
CA THR A 168 -4.41 0.29 -10.84
C THR A 168 -4.16 -0.67 -9.67
N SER A 169 -2.91 -0.81 -9.22
CA SER A 169 -2.49 -1.62 -8.08
C SER A 169 -1.19 -1.08 -7.50
N SER A 170 -0.81 -1.49 -6.29
CA SER A 170 0.42 -1.00 -5.61
C SER A 170 0.47 0.53 -5.48
N GLN A 171 -0.68 1.16 -5.33
CA GLN A 171 -0.83 2.63 -5.31
C GLN A 171 -0.04 3.27 -4.18
N GLU A 172 -0.12 2.70 -2.97
CA GLU A 172 0.62 3.18 -1.81
C GLU A 172 2.14 3.00 -1.99
N TYR A 173 2.56 1.87 -2.58
CA TYR A 173 3.97 1.63 -2.88
C TYR A 173 4.54 2.74 -3.79
N ASP A 174 3.83 3.10 -4.84
CA ASP A 174 4.21 4.18 -5.74
C ASP A 174 4.33 5.51 -4.99
N LEU A 175 3.31 5.86 -4.19
CA LEU A 175 3.27 7.08 -3.39
C LEU A 175 4.48 7.16 -2.43
N LEU A 176 4.72 6.12 -1.65
CA LEU A 176 5.85 6.04 -0.70
C LEU A 176 7.21 6.11 -1.42
N SER A 177 7.33 5.46 -2.59
CA SER A 177 8.54 5.50 -3.40
C SER A 177 8.85 6.89 -3.90
N ARG A 178 7.84 7.65 -4.38
CA ARG A 178 8.00 9.04 -4.84
C ARG A 178 8.34 9.98 -3.69
N LEU A 179 7.68 9.84 -2.54
CA LEU A 179 7.97 10.62 -1.34
C LEU A 179 9.40 10.38 -0.85
N TYR A 180 9.83 9.12 -0.79
CA TYR A 180 11.20 8.76 -0.41
C TYR A 180 12.23 9.34 -1.39
N HIS A 181 11.98 9.25 -2.69
CA HIS A 181 12.86 9.77 -3.73
C HIS A 181 12.99 11.30 -3.69
N GLN A 182 11.91 12.00 -3.30
CA GLN A 182 11.88 13.46 -3.10
C GLN A 182 12.68 13.90 -1.85
N GLY A 183 13.07 12.96 -0.98
CA GLY A 183 13.83 13.25 0.23
C GLY A 183 12.96 13.55 1.45
N ASN A 184 11.67 13.23 1.41
CA ASN A 184 10.78 13.39 2.56
C ASN A 184 11.23 12.53 3.74
N SER A 185 10.99 13.02 4.94
CA SER A 185 11.34 12.37 6.20
C SER A 185 10.22 11.46 6.71
N PHE A 186 10.62 10.34 7.31
CA PHE A 186 9.72 9.30 7.80
C PHE A 186 9.95 9.05 9.28
N GLN A 187 8.87 9.00 10.04
CA GLN A 187 8.88 8.68 11.48
C GLN A 187 8.03 7.45 11.74
N ARG A 188 8.65 6.40 12.28
CA ARG A 188 7.93 5.25 12.80
C ARG A 188 7.46 5.52 14.21
N LEU A 189 6.22 5.12 14.50
CA LEU A 189 5.72 5.00 15.86
C LEU A 189 5.39 3.53 16.18
N ASP A 190 5.16 3.25 17.46
CA ASP A 190 4.83 1.89 17.91
C ASP A 190 3.39 1.83 18.45
N ASN A 191 2.49 2.68 17.92
CA ASN A 191 1.06 2.57 18.18
C ASN A 191 0.44 1.51 17.25
N CYS A 192 -0.73 1.00 17.61
CA CYS A 192 -1.50 0.09 16.77
C CYS A 192 -2.97 0.49 16.85
N LYS A 193 -3.32 1.56 16.13
CA LYS A 193 -4.60 2.26 16.29
C LYS A 193 -5.42 2.32 14.98
N THR A 194 -5.15 1.41 14.06
CA THR A 194 -5.89 1.30 12.78
C THR A 194 -6.27 -0.14 12.55
N ILE A 195 -7.51 -0.38 12.15
CA ILE A 195 -8.03 -1.71 11.79
C ILE A 195 -8.28 -1.72 10.28
N ILE A 196 -7.59 -2.61 9.58
CA ILE A 196 -7.77 -2.90 8.16
C ILE A 196 -8.63 -4.16 8.04
N ARG A 197 -9.80 -4.03 7.43
CA ARG A 197 -10.77 -5.12 7.31
C ARG A 197 -10.62 -5.85 5.97
N GLU A 198 -10.53 -7.18 6.00
CA GLU A 198 -10.63 -7.97 4.78
C GLU A 198 -12.09 -8.09 4.33
N ARG A 199 -12.33 -7.92 3.03
CA ARG A 199 -13.65 -8.13 2.40
C ARG A 199 -13.67 -9.44 1.62
N VAL A 200 -14.83 -10.06 1.54
CA VAL A 200 -15.03 -11.28 0.75
C VAL A 200 -14.82 -11.01 -0.75
N SER A 201 -15.19 -9.82 -1.22
CA SER A 201 -15.09 -9.43 -2.62
C SER A 201 -14.89 -7.92 -2.80
N GLY A 202 -14.52 -7.49 -3.99
CA GLY A 202 -14.43 -6.07 -4.36
C GLY A 202 -13.10 -5.40 -4.01
N GLN A 203 -12.09 -6.14 -3.55
CA GLN A 203 -10.76 -5.59 -3.29
C GLN A 203 -9.91 -5.49 -4.57
N ILE A 204 -9.10 -4.44 -4.69
CA ILE A 204 -8.17 -4.21 -5.82
C ILE A 204 -7.22 -5.41 -6.00
N SER A 205 -6.82 -6.06 -4.91
CA SER A 205 -5.94 -7.24 -4.92
C SER A 205 -6.53 -8.47 -5.62
N GLN A 206 -7.85 -8.50 -5.82
CA GLN A 206 -8.57 -9.59 -6.52
C GLN A 206 -8.67 -9.38 -8.03
N GLY A 207 -8.17 -8.27 -8.56
CA GLY A 207 -8.23 -7.91 -9.98
C GLY A 207 -7.35 -8.75 -10.90
N ASN A 208 -7.00 -8.20 -12.06
CA ASN A 208 -6.18 -8.90 -13.07
C ASN A 208 -4.78 -9.21 -12.53
N GLN A 209 -4.55 -10.47 -12.14
CA GLN A 209 -3.32 -10.93 -11.52
C GLN A 209 -2.06 -10.68 -12.37
N LYS A 210 -2.17 -10.75 -13.70
CA LYS A 210 -1.05 -10.44 -14.60
C LYS A 210 -0.62 -8.98 -14.42
N LEU A 211 -1.54 -8.04 -14.54
CA LEU A 211 -1.25 -6.61 -14.39
C LEU A 211 -0.76 -6.27 -12.98
N ILE A 212 -1.35 -6.87 -11.96
CA ILE A 212 -0.94 -6.68 -10.56
C ILE A 212 0.52 -7.08 -10.38
N TRP A 213 0.94 -8.26 -10.85
CA TRP A 213 2.30 -8.74 -10.68
C TRP A 213 3.31 -8.05 -11.60
N GLU A 214 2.90 -7.61 -12.78
CA GLU A 214 3.72 -6.74 -13.64
C GLU A 214 4.01 -5.41 -12.95
N ASN A 215 2.98 -4.72 -12.44
CA ASN A 215 3.11 -3.48 -11.68
C ASN A 215 3.97 -3.66 -10.43
N TYR A 216 3.60 -4.65 -9.60
CA TYR A 216 4.32 -4.96 -8.36
C TYR A 216 5.82 -5.13 -8.60
N THR A 217 6.20 -5.87 -9.65
CA THR A 217 7.60 -6.18 -9.92
C THR A 217 8.32 -4.98 -10.55
N ASN A 218 7.69 -4.28 -11.50
CA ASN A 218 8.29 -3.12 -12.17
C ASN A 218 8.57 -1.97 -11.19
N LEU A 219 7.66 -1.68 -10.27
CA LEU A 219 7.86 -0.64 -9.25
C LEU A 219 9.06 -0.97 -8.36
N ARG A 220 9.22 -2.23 -7.92
CA ARG A 220 10.36 -2.66 -7.12
C ARG A 220 11.67 -2.60 -7.88
N VAL A 221 11.67 -2.98 -9.14
CA VAL A 221 12.85 -2.86 -10.03
C VAL A 221 13.23 -1.40 -10.20
N SER A 222 12.26 -0.51 -10.38
CA SER A 222 12.51 0.94 -10.51
C SER A 222 13.12 1.49 -9.22
N PHE A 223 12.51 1.22 -8.06
CA PHE A 223 13.02 1.67 -6.77
C PHE A 223 14.41 1.11 -6.46
N PHE A 224 14.64 -0.18 -6.75
CA PHE A 224 15.97 -0.79 -6.61
C PHE A 224 17.04 -0.03 -7.40
N LYS A 225 16.79 0.27 -8.67
CA LYS A 225 17.74 0.99 -9.52
C LYS A 225 18.00 2.42 -9.06
N GLN A 226 16.96 3.11 -8.64
CA GLN A 226 17.03 4.53 -8.30
C GLN A 226 17.65 4.77 -6.92
N VAL A 227 17.34 3.91 -5.97
CA VAL A 227 17.63 4.10 -4.55
C VAL A 227 18.57 3.03 -4.00
N ILE A 228 18.14 1.76 -4.01
CA ILE A 228 18.83 0.69 -3.28
C ILE A 228 20.22 0.40 -3.85
N GLN A 229 20.35 0.36 -5.17
CA GLN A 229 21.63 0.03 -5.82
C GLN A 229 22.74 1.05 -5.49
N LYS A 230 22.37 2.25 -5.05
CA LYS A 230 23.31 3.31 -4.65
C LYS A 230 23.69 3.26 -3.17
N GLN A 231 23.04 2.41 -2.39
CA GLN A 231 23.35 2.25 -0.98
C GLN A 231 24.66 1.50 -0.77
N LYS A 232 25.31 1.76 0.38
CA LYS A 232 26.53 1.07 0.77
C LYS A 232 26.28 -0.22 1.55
N ASP A 233 25.08 -0.36 2.14
CA ASP A 233 24.73 -1.54 2.91
C ASP A 233 24.40 -2.71 1.98
N SER A 234 25.34 -3.64 1.91
CA SER A 234 25.20 -4.87 1.11
C SER A 234 24.04 -5.75 1.59
N SER A 235 23.67 -5.68 2.87
CA SER A 235 22.56 -6.50 3.42
C SER A 235 21.21 -6.02 2.88
N VAL A 236 20.99 -4.72 2.79
CA VAL A 236 19.78 -4.11 2.20
C VAL A 236 19.69 -4.45 0.71
N ILE A 237 20.82 -4.36 -0.01
CA ILE A 237 20.89 -4.73 -1.44
C ILE A 237 20.48 -6.22 -1.61
N GLN A 238 21.07 -7.14 -0.86
CA GLN A 238 20.78 -8.58 -0.97
C GLN A 238 19.33 -8.93 -0.60
N LYS A 239 18.78 -8.32 0.45
CA LYS A 239 17.37 -8.48 0.81
C LYS A 239 16.46 -7.98 -0.32
N SER A 240 16.75 -6.82 -0.89
CA SER A 240 15.99 -6.24 -2.01
C SER A 240 16.04 -7.13 -3.26
N LEU A 241 17.20 -7.68 -3.61
CA LEU A 241 17.34 -8.65 -4.70
C LEU A 241 16.54 -9.92 -4.44
N THR A 242 16.47 -10.37 -3.18
CA THR A 242 15.66 -11.53 -2.77
C THR A 242 14.16 -11.26 -2.98
N ILE A 243 13.68 -10.06 -2.65
CA ILE A 243 12.30 -9.63 -2.88
C ILE A 243 11.98 -9.60 -4.38
N ILE A 244 12.86 -8.98 -5.19
CA ILE A 244 12.72 -8.94 -6.65
C ILE A 244 12.70 -10.36 -7.22
N PHE A 245 13.58 -11.25 -6.75
CA PHE A 245 13.59 -12.63 -7.18
C PHE A 245 12.27 -13.35 -6.88
N GLY A 246 11.74 -13.22 -5.66
CA GLY A 246 10.43 -13.76 -5.29
C GLY A 246 9.31 -13.25 -6.20
N ALA A 247 9.31 -11.94 -6.49
CA ALA A 247 8.36 -11.32 -7.42
C ALA A 247 8.50 -11.88 -8.85
N THR A 248 9.73 -12.02 -9.36
CA THR A 248 9.97 -12.59 -10.71
C THR A 248 9.53 -14.04 -10.79
N GLN A 249 9.65 -14.81 -9.72
CA GLN A 249 9.15 -16.19 -9.67
C GLN A 249 7.62 -16.27 -9.78
N ILE A 250 6.89 -15.33 -9.22
CA ILE A 250 5.43 -15.27 -9.36
C ILE A 250 5.06 -14.72 -10.75
N LEU A 251 5.72 -13.65 -11.16
CA LEU A 251 5.54 -13.03 -12.47
C LEU A 251 5.74 -14.03 -13.63
N TYR A 252 6.68 -14.98 -13.49
CA TYR A 252 6.95 -16.00 -14.49
C TYR A 252 5.72 -16.83 -14.87
N LYS A 253 4.73 -16.96 -13.99
CA LYS A 253 3.46 -17.65 -14.29
C LYS A 253 2.58 -16.86 -15.26
N TYR A 254 2.68 -15.54 -15.24
CA TYR A 254 1.79 -14.64 -15.98
C TYR A 254 2.47 -13.99 -17.19
N ASN A 255 3.76 -13.68 -17.06
CA ASN A 255 4.59 -13.06 -18.09
C ASN A 255 6.04 -13.58 -18.00
N PRO A 256 6.33 -14.78 -18.56
CA PRO A 256 7.67 -15.38 -18.54
C PRO A 256 8.75 -14.49 -19.14
N ASP A 257 8.44 -13.80 -20.25
CA ASP A 257 9.41 -12.98 -20.98
C ASP A 257 9.86 -11.78 -20.13
N LEU A 258 8.91 -11.10 -19.49
CA LEU A 258 9.22 -9.99 -18.58
C LEU A 258 10.01 -10.48 -17.35
N ALA A 259 9.63 -11.61 -16.77
CA ALA A 259 10.34 -12.19 -15.62
C ALA A 259 11.80 -12.53 -15.98
N VAL A 260 12.03 -13.11 -17.15
CA VAL A 260 13.37 -13.41 -17.66
C VAL A 260 14.17 -12.12 -17.92
N LYS A 261 13.54 -11.12 -18.55
CA LYS A 261 14.16 -9.81 -18.79
C LYS A 261 14.63 -9.17 -17.47
N ILE A 262 13.80 -9.21 -16.42
CA ILE A 262 14.16 -8.67 -15.11
C ILE A 262 15.31 -9.46 -14.49
N TYR A 263 15.28 -10.79 -14.58
CA TYR A 263 16.39 -11.63 -14.14
C TYR A 263 17.70 -11.24 -14.83
N ASP A 264 17.71 -11.17 -16.18
CA ASP A 264 18.89 -10.87 -16.97
C ASP A 264 19.43 -9.44 -16.73
N THR A 265 18.57 -8.48 -16.41
CA THR A 265 18.95 -7.06 -16.25
C THR A 265 19.21 -6.64 -14.81
N ILE A 266 18.69 -7.35 -13.81
CA ILE A 266 18.81 -6.98 -12.40
C ILE A 266 19.54 -8.04 -11.60
N LEU A 267 19.04 -9.29 -11.60
CA LEU A 267 19.54 -10.33 -10.70
C LEU A 267 20.90 -10.87 -11.16
N LYS A 268 21.03 -11.18 -12.44
CA LYS A 268 22.25 -11.73 -13.02
C LYS A 268 23.46 -10.77 -12.93
N PRO A 269 23.36 -9.47 -13.26
CA PRO A 269 24.49 -8.55 -13.13
C PRO A 269 24.92 -8.31 -11.67
N ASN A 270 24.01 -8.50 -10.70
CA ASN A 270 24.32 -8.41 -9.28
C ASN A 270 24.78 -9.76 -8.69
N HIS A 271 25.10 -10.76 -9.49
CA HIS A 271 25.55 -12.09 -9.09
C HIS A 271 24.63 -12.74 -8.04
N PHE A 272 23.31 -12.50 -8.17
CA PHE A 272 22.35 -12.94 -7.19
C PHE A 272 22.23 -14.46 -7.14
N ILE A 273 22.38 -15.02 -5.94
CA ILE A 273 22.16 -16.43 -5.64
C ILE A 273 20.97 -16.52 -4.66
N PRO A 274 19.90 -17.25 -5.02
CA PRO A 274 18.74 -17.36 -4.15
C PRO A 274 19.11 -18.02 -2.81
N PRO A 275 18.76 -17.42 -1.66
CA PRO A 275 19.06 -18.00 -0.35
C PRO A 275 18.26 -19.29 -0.14
N VAL A 276 18.87 -20.28 0.54
CA VAL A 276 18.26 -21.59 0.84
C VAL A 276 16.99 -21.46 1.66
N THR A 277 16.91 -20.42 2.48
CA THR A 277 15.73 -20.09 3.31
C THR A 277 14.51 -19.69 2.50
N THR A 278 14.69 -19.07 1.34
CA THR A 278 13.60 -18.62 0.45
C THR A 278 13.11 -19.74 -0.46
N ILE A 279 13.92 -20.76 -0.70
CA ILE A 279 13.58 -21.85 -1.61
C ILE A 279 13.54 -23.17 -0.86
N LYS A 280 12.32 -23.65 -0.59
CA LYS A 280 12.07 -24.93 0.09
C LYS A 280 12.58 -26.16 -0.68
N SER A 281 12.98 -26.03 -1.96
CA SER A 281 13.39 -27.15 -2.81
C SER A 281 14.88 -27.09 -3.15
N ARG A 282 15.66 -28.00 -2.55
CA ARG A 282 17.08 -28.21 -2.90
C ARG A 282 17.26 -28.54 -4.39
N PHE A 283 16.30 -29.22 -4.99
CA PHE A 283 16.29 -29.56 -6.41
C PHE A 283 16.21 -28.31 -7.28
N TYR A 284 15.40 -27.30 -6.90
CA TYR A 284 15.34 -26.04 -7.62
C TYR A 284 16.69 -25.31 -7.56
N LEU A 285 17.32 -25.24 -6.39
CA LEU A 285 18.62 -24.57 -6.23
C LEU A 285 19.70 -25.23 -7.09
N LEU A 286 19.74 -26.57 -7.11
CA LEU A 286 20.67 -27.31 -7.96
C LEU A 286 20.41 -27.02 -9.46
N THR A 287 19.16 -27.05 -9.87
CA THR A 287 18.78 -26.73 -11.25
C THR A 287 19.15 -25.30 -11.61
N TYR A 288 18.90 -24.35 -10.70
CA TYR A 288 19.25 -22.93 -10.89
C TYR A 288 20.77 -22.74 -11.03
N SER A 289 21.57 -23.39 -10.19
CA SER A 289 23.05 -23.25 -10.22
C SER A 289 23.69 -23.88 -11.45
N ILE A 290 23.13 -24.97 -11.99
CA ILE A 290 23.71 -25.69 -13.13
C ILE A 290 23.15 -25.18 -14.47
N LEU A 291 21.83 -25.01 -14.56
CA LEU A 291 21.11 -24.74 -15.80
C LEU A 291 20.53 -23.31 -15.89
N GLY A 292 20.71 -22.52 -14.83
CA GLY A 292 20.26 -21.13 -14.76
C GLY A 292 18.77 -20.93 -14.52
N TYR A 293 18.39 -19.68 -14.35
CA TYR A 293 17.04 -19.25 -13.95
C TYR A 293 15.93 -19.74 -14.90
N ARG A 294 16.11 -19.54 -16.21
CA ARG A 294 15.10 -19.88 -17.23
C ARG A 294 14.70 -21.37 -17.15
N PHE A 295 15.68 -22.25 -17.04
CA PHE A 295 15.43 -23.68 -16.99
C PHE A 295 14.81 -24.08 -15.65
N ALA A 296 15.30 -23.53 -14.54
CA ALA A 296 14.76 -23.79 -13.22
C ALA A 296 13.26 -23.41 -13.12
N GLU A 297 12.88 -22.24 -13.64
CA GLU A 297 11.47 -21.80 -13.64
C GLU A 297 10.59 -22.62 -14.58
N ARG A 298 11.08 -22.98 -15.76
CA ARG A 298 10.35 -23.85 -16.68
C ARG A 298 10.07 -25.22 -16.03
N LEU A 299 11.08 -25.83 -15.43
CA LEU A 299 10.94 -27.11 -14.74
C LEU A 299 9.99 -27.01 -13.55
N ARG A 300 10.11 -25.94 -12.73
CA ARG A 300 9.21 -25.67 -11.60
C ARG A 300 7.74 -25.57 -12.07
N THR A 301 7.51 -24.92 -13.19
CA THR A 301 6.15 -24.77 -13.75
C THR A 301 5.57 -26.09 -14.20
N ILE A 302 6.38 -26.96 -14.86
CA ILE A 302 5.94 -28.30 -15.28
C ILE A 302 5.60 -29.16 -14.05
N LEU A 303 6.50 -29.20 -13.05
CA LEU A 303 6.30 -30.00 -11.84
C LEU A 303 5.06 -29.55 -11.02
N ARG A 304 4.71 -28.26 -11.06
CA ARG A 304 3.48 -27.78 -10.40
C ARG A 304 2.22 -28.24 -11.12
N LYS A 305 2.22 -28.20 -12.45
CA LYS A 305 1.09 -28.73 -13.25
C LYS A 305 0.83 -30.20 -12.99
N LEU A 306 1.90 -31.02 -12.89
CA LEU A 306 1.79 -32.45 -12.59
C LEU A 306 1.29 -32.77 -11.16
N LYS A 307 1.38 -31.83 -10.22
CA LYS A 307 0.87 -32.00 -8.85
C LYS A 307 -0.57 -31.52 -8.66
N SER A 308 -1.12 -30.78 -9.62
CA SER A 308 -2.49 -30.25 -9.61
C SER A 308 -3.47 -31.11 -10.44
N THR A 309 -2.97 -32.13 -11.12
CA THR A 309 -3.71 -33.26 -11.70
C THR A 309 -3.64 -34.47 -10.76
#